data_c6a1222b966322b836f3367964c64e3e
#
_entry.id   c6a1222b966322b836f3367964c64e3e
#
_cell.length_a   1.000
_cell.length_b   1.000
_cell.length_c   1.000
_cell.angle_alpha   90.00
_cell.angle_beta   90.00
_cell.angle_gamma   90.00
#
_symmetry.space_group_name_H-M   'P 1'
#
loop_
_entity.id
_entity.type
_entity.pdbx_description
1 polymer ?
#
loop_
_entity_poly.entity_id
_entity_poly.type
_entity_poly.pdbx_seq_one_letter_code
_entity_poly.pdbx_strand_id
1 'polypeptide(L)'
;MRSVALISAGLLLVVGACAGTEPTIDEYAPALEERADIYADEVETLADQNAADLNSAVNRLQNDLEGDALIEAAVAETAALSSMLFAGIGDALDRYVRDLDEMATPASVEDEHLSYLTALEASRSGIAPLLASLGSAMSFDQIDQAIASSGFSDAQPRVEAACTTLEGAIESLGPRVNLRCTVVR
;
A
#
# COMPACT_ATOMS: atom_id res chain seq x y z
N MET A 1 -35.79 -5.05 -71.54
CA MET A 1 -34.38 -5.10 -71.20
C MET A 1 -34.08 -3.94 -70.28
N ARG A 2 -33.98 -4.17 -68.97
CA ARG A 2 -33.70 -3.14 -67.98
C ARG A 2 -32.45 -3.63 -67.17
N SER A 3 -31.34 -2.94 -67.39
CA SER A 3 -30.09 -3.15 -66.71
C SER A 3 -30.19 -2.54 -65.31
N VAL A 4 -29.98 -3.36 -64.30
CA VAL A 4 -29.84 -2.93 -62.86
C VAL A 4 -28.35 -2.79 -62.56
N ALA A 5 -27.92 -1.57 -62.29
CA ALA A 5 -26.56 -1.27 -61.79
C ALA A 5 -26.52 -1.47 -60.27
N LEU A 6 -25.74 -2.41 -59.86
CA LEU A 6 -25.39 -2.62 -58.41
C LEU A 6 -24.32 -1.63 -58.03
N ILE A 7 -24.69 -0.69 -57.17
CA ILE A 7 -23.76 0.22 -56.50
C ILE A 7 -23.31 -0.48 -55.22
N SER A 8 -22.08 -0.97 -55.22
CA SER A 8 -21.41 -1.47 -54.00
C SER A 8 -20.93 -0.28 -53.19
N ALA A 9 -21.64 0.06 -52.14
CA ALA A 9 -21.17 0.98 -51.11
C ALA A 9 -20.13 0.29 -50.23
N GLY A 10 -18.87 0.60 -50.45
CA GLY A 10 -17.76 0.18 -49.57
C GLY A 10 -17.87 0.91 -48.23
N LEU A 11 -18.25 0.19 -47.18
CA LEU A 11 -18.23 0.66 -45.81
C LEU A 11 -16.77 0.62 -45.31
N LEU A 12 -16.09 1.76 -45.40
CA LEU A 12 -14.81 1.98 -44.74
C LEU A 12 -15.03 2.01 -43.22
N LEU A 13 -14.82 0.87 -42.56
CA LEU A 13 -14.64 0.80 -41.12
C LEU A 13 -13.34 1.52 -40.78
N VAL A 14 -13.45 2.80 -40.42
CA VAL A 14 -12.38 3.50 -39.69
C VAL A 14 -12.36 2.88 -38.29
N VAL A 15 -11.51 1.88 -38.09
CA VAL A 15 -11.09 1.45 -36.78
C VAL A 15 -10.23 2.59 -36.23
N GLY A 16 -10.87 3.53 -35.53
CA GLY A 16 -10.21 4.50 -34.72
C GLY A 16 -9.51 3.70 -33.59
N ALA A 17 -8.22 3.42 -33.77
CA ALA A 17 -7.38 3.09 -32.68
C ALA A 17 -7.41 4.31 -31.74
N CYS A 18 -8.17 4.22 -30.64
CA CYS A 18 -7.88 5.04 -29.46
C CYS A 18 -6.49 4.61 -28.97
N ALA A 19 -5.44 5.16 -29.57
CA ALA A 19 -4.16 5.27 -28.93
C ALA A 19 -4.45 6.17 -27.73
N GLY A 20 -4.59 5.60 -26.54
CA GLY A 20 -4.59 6.36 -25.30
C GLY A 20 -3.34 7.23 -25.33
N THR A 21 -3.52 8.54 -25.28
CA THR A 21 -2.40 9.46 -25.16
C THR A 21 -1.70 9.10 -23.86
N GLU A 22 -0.41 8.79 -23.94
CA GLU A 22 0.43 8.59 -22.77
C GLU A 22 0.26 9.81 -21.83
N PRO A 23 0.04 9.58 -20.50
CA PRO A 23 -0.16 10.69 -19.60
C PRO A 23 1.10 11.57 -19.53
N THR A 24 0.90 12.87 -19.38
CA THR A 24 2.00 13.79 -19.13
C THR A 24 2.45 13.66 -17.68
N ILE A 25 3.68 14.09 -17.39
CA ILE A 25 4.18 14.11 -16.00
C ILE A 25 3.33 15.04 -15.11
N ASP A 26 2.78 16.12 -15.67
CA ASP A 26 1.92 17.08 -14.96
C ASP A 26 0.54 16.48 -14.59
N GLU A 27 0.08 15.47 -15.32
CA GLU A 27 -1.14 14.71 -14.99
C GLU A 27 -0.85 13.55 -14.03
N TYR A 28 0.29 12.90 -14.20
CA TYR A 28 0.71 11.74 -13.41
C TYR A 28 1.07 12.12 -11.97
N ALA A 29 1.88 13.16 -11.75
CA ALA A 29 2.41 13.54 -10.44
C ALA A 29 1.28 13.81 -9.42
N PRO A 30 0.27 14.66 -9.66
CA PRO A 30 -0.81 14.89 -8.70
C PRO A 30 -1.69 13.65 -8.50
N ALA A 31 -1.88 12.82 -9.52
CA ALA A 31 -2.66 11.59 -9.39
C ALA A 31 -1.95 10.54 -8.53
N LEU A 32 -0.62 10.49 -8.58
CA LEU A 32 0.20 9.63 -7.73
C LEU A 32 0.21 10.15 -6.27
N GLU A 33 0.39 11.46 -6.07
CA GLU A 33 0.37 12.09 -4.75
C GLU A 33 -0.97 11.87 -4.04
N GLU A 34 -2.11 12.03 -4.73
CA GLU A 34 -3.44 11.74 -4.18
C GLU A 34 -3.56 10.31 -3.65
N ARG A 35 -3.03 9.32 -4.39
CA ARG A 35 -3.06 7.91 -3.95
C ARG A 35 -2.15 7.65 -2.77
N ALA A 36 -0.97 8.28 -2.77
CA ALA A 36 -0.03 8.19 -1.66
C ALA A 36 -0.62 8.80 -0.38
N ASP A 37 -1.30 9.94 -0.48
CA ASP A 37 -1.96 10.60 0.66
C ASP A 37 -3.10 9.72 1.22
N ILE A 38 -3.94 9.15 0.35
CA ILE A 38 -5.02 8.25 0.79
C ILE A 38 -4.46 7.05 1.57
N TYR A 39 -3.41 6.41 1.04
CA TYR A 39 -2.76 5.29 1.72
C TYR A 39 -2.14 5.71 3.05
N ALA A 40 -1.42 6.82 3.07
CA ALA A 40 -0.76 7.32 4.26
C ALA A 40 -1.75 7.69 5.38
N ASP A 41 -2.82 8.41 5.05
CA ASP A 41 -3.86 8.80 6.00
C ASP A 41 -4.61 7.59 6.56
N GLU A 42 -4.81 6.56 5.75
CA GLU A 42 -5.43 5.32 6.22
C GLU A 42 -4.51 4.57 7.20
N VAL A 43 -3.22 4.45 6.90
CA VAL A 43 -2.24 3.80 7.81
C VAL A 43 -2.11 4.59 9.12
N GLU A 44 -2.07 5.92 9.07
CA GLU A 44 -2.04 6.78 10.25
C GLU A 44 -3.30 6.59 11.12
N THR A 45 -4.48 6.55 10.50
CA THR A 45 -5.74 6.27 11.19
C THR A 45 -5.74 4.92 11.89
N LEU A 46 -5.24 3.87 11.23
CA LEU A 46 -5.13 2.52 11.81
C LEU A 46 -4.15 2.50 13.00
N ALA A 47 -3.03 3.21 12.89
CA ALA A 47 -2.04 3.30 13.96
C ALA A 47 -2.60 4.03 15.19
N ASP A 48 -3.29 5.16 14.99
CA ASP A 48 -3.94 5.94 16.06
C ASP A 48 -5.03 5.13 16.76
N GLN A 49 -5.86 4.42 15.99
CA GLN A 49 -6.89 3.54 16.54
C GLN A 49 -6.27 2.42 17.36
N ASN A 50 -5.25 1.74 16.86
CA ASN A 50 -4.56 0.67 17.58
C ASN A 50 -3.94 1.18 18.89
N ALA A 51 -3.34 2.37 18.89
CA ALA A 51 -2.79 2.99 20.11
C ALA A 51 -3.89 3.28 21.14
N ALA A 52 -5.05 3.77 20.73
CA ALA A 52 -6.20 4.02 21.59
C ALA A 52 -6.75 2.72 22.19
N ASP A 53 -6.86 1.66 21.35
CA ASP A 53 -7.36 0.35 21.76
C ASP A 53 -6.41 -0.33 22.75
N LEU A 54 -5.09 -0.25 22.51
CA LEU A 54 -4.06 -0.74 23.44
C LEU A 54 -4.16 -0.03 24.80
N ASN A 55 -4.29 1.30 24.83
CA ASN A 55 -4.45 2.05 26.07
C ASN A 55 -5.72 1.62 26.82
N SER A 56 -6.81 1.43 26.11
CA SER A 56 -8.10 1.00 26.67
C SER A 56 -7.99 -0.43 27.24
N ALA A 57 -7.31 -1.34 26.53
CA ALA A 57 -7.06 -2.70 26.96
C ALA A 57 -6.21 -2.75 28.23
N VAL A 58 -5.12 -2.00 28.29
CA VAL A 58 -4.26 -1.90 29.47
C VAL A 58 -5.05 -1.45 30.69
N ASN A 59 -5.83 -0.36 30.57
CA ASN A 59 -6.64 0.15 31.68
C ASN A 59 -7.68 -0.87 32.17
N ARG A 60 -8.35 -1.58 31.27
CA ARG A 60 -9.32 -2.61 31.60
C ARG A 60 -8.65 -3.78 32.33
N LEU A 61 -7.56 -4.32 31.77
CA LEU A 61 -6.85 -5.46 32.34
C LEU A 61 -6.28 -5.18 33.72
N GLN A 62 -5.71 -3.98 33.95
CA GLN A 62 -5.18 -3.57 35.25
C GLN A 62 -6.26 -3.42 36.32
N ASN A 63 -7.51 -3.12 35.94
CA ASN A 63 -8.62 -3.06 36.89
C ASN A 63 -9.18 -4.41 37.26
N ASP A 64 -9.10 -5.40 36.33
CA ASP A 64 -9.79 -6.67 36.46
C ASP A 64 -8.87 -7.84 36.85
N LEU A 65 -7.56 -7.72 36.64
CA LEU A 65 -6.59 -8.81 36.79
C LEU A 65 -5.34 -8.39 37.55
N GLU A 66 -4.67 -9.38 38.19
CA GLU A 66 -3.39 -9.19 38.92
C GLU A 66 -2.42 -10.35 38.59
N GLY A 67 -1.12 -10.09 38.81
CA GLY A 67 -0.07 -11.09 38.72
C GLY A 67 0.07 -11.72 37.35
N ASP A 68 0.29 -13.04 37.31
CA ASP A 68 0.54 -13.77 36.05
C ASP A 68 -0.64 -13.74 35.09
N ALA A 69 -1.88 -13.72 35.62
CA ALA A 69 -3.08 -13.63 34.78
C ALA A 69 -3.18 -12.29 34.02
N LEU A 70 -2.74 -11.20 34.63
CA LEU A 70 -2.65 -9.91 33.96
C LEU A 70 -1.63 -9.94 32.82
N ILE A 71 -0.45 -10.53 33.06
CA ILE A 71 0.61 -10.62 32.04
C ILE A 71 0.12 -11.45 30.85
N GLU A 72 -0.45 -12.63 31.10
CA GLU A 72 -0.96 -13.52 30.05
C GLU A 72 -2.04 -12.84 29.21
N ALA A 73 -3.01 -12.18 29.87
CA ALA A 73 -4.07 -11.46 29.18
C ALA A 73 -3.54 -10.26 28.37
N ALA A 74 -2.55 -9.53 28.92
CA ALA A 74 -1.94 -8.39 28.22
C ALA A 74 -1.16 -8.83 26.96
N VAL A 75 -0.43 -9.94 27.02
CA VAL A 75 0.23 -10.52 25.84
C VAL A 75 -0.79 -10.90 24.76
N ALA A 76 -1.83 -11.63 25.15
CA ALA A 76 -2.86 -12.06 24.21
C ALA A 76 -3.59 -10.90 23.54
N GLU A 77 -3.95 -9.86 24.30
CA GLU A 77 -4.60 -8.66 23.79
C GLU A 77 -3.68 -7.87 22.87
N THR A 78 -2.40 -7.69 23.25
CA THR A 78 -1.41 -7.00 22.42
C THR A 78 -1.20 -7.73 21.09
N ALA A 79 -1.07 -9.04 21.12
CA ALA A 79 -0.92 -9.84 19.90
C ALA A 79 -2.16 -9.73 18.99
N ALA A 80 -3.35 -9.74 19.57
CA ALA A 80 -4.60 -9.57 18.82
C ALA A 80 -4.71 -8.18 18.17
N LEU A 81 -4.46 -7.11 18.93
CA LEU A 81 -4.51 -5.74 18.44
C LEU A 81 -3.44 -5.46 17.39
N SER A 82 -2.21 -5.97 17.59
CA SER A 82 -1.16 -5.90 16.57
C SER A 82 -1.56 -6.64 15.29
N SER A 83 -2.18 -7.81 15.42
CA SER A 83 -2.68 -8.55 14.26
C SER A 83 -3.77 -7.78 13.51
N MET A 84 -4.68 -7.11 14.20
CA MET A 84 -5.71 -6.27 13.58
C MET A 84 -5.09 -5.06 12.84
N LEU A 85 -4.10 -4.41 13.45
CA LEU A 85 -3.36 -3.31 12.82
C LEU A 85 -2.70 -3.76 11.51
N PHE A 86 -1.89 -4.82 11.56
CA PHE A 86 -1.18 -5.28 10.37
C PHE A 86 -2.10 -5.89 9.31
N ALA A 87 -3.24 -6.48 9.69
CA ALA A 87 -4.26 -6.87 8.72
C ALA A 87 -4.86 -5.65 8.00
N GLY A 88 -5.20 -4.58 8.74
CA GLY A 88 -5.67 -3.33 8.17
C GLY A 88 -4.64 -2.66 7.25
N ILE A 89 -3.37 -2.61 7.67
CA ILE A 89 -2.26 -2.13 6.83
C ILE A 89 -2.13 -2.98 5.57
N GLY A 90 -2.27 -4.30 5.66
CA GLY A 90 -2.26 -5.21 4.52
C GLY A 90 -3.35 -4.90 3.51
N ASP A 91 -4.58 -4.69 3.98
CA ASP A 91 -5.72 -4.32 3.13
C ASP A 91 -5.54 -2.95 2.47
N ALA A 92 -4.99 -1.97 3.19
CA ALA A 92 -4.67 -0.64 2.64
C ALA A 92 -3.57 -0.75 1.56
N LEU A 93 -2.52 -1.52 1.83
CA LEU A 93 -1.42 -1.76 0.91
C LEU A 93 -1.87 -2.52 -0.35
N ASP A 94 -2.78 -3.50 -0.21
CA ASP A 94 -3.36 -4.22 -1.35
C ASP A 94 -4.14 -3.29 -2.29
N ARG A 95 -4.89 -2.32 -1.74
CA ARG A 95 -5.58 -1.30 -2.54
C ARG A 95 -4.58 -0.37 -3.22
N TYR A 96 -3.62 0.14 -2.47
CA TYR A 96 -2.62 1.06 -2.98
C TYR A 96 -1.79 0.45 -4.12
N VAL A 97 -1.28 -0.77 -3.95
CA VAL A 97 -0.55 -1.51 -4.99
C VAL A 97 -1.38 -1.68 -6.25
N ARG A 98 -2.65 -2.09 -6.11
CA ARG A 98 -3.55 -2.23 -7.26
C ARG A 98 -3.80 -0.90 -7.97
N ASP A 99 -4.05 0.18 -7.20
CA ASP A 99 -4.33 1.50 -7.77
C ASP A 99 -3.11 2.07 -8.51
N LEU A 100 -1.88 1.72 -8.07
CA LEU A 100 -0.65 2.05 -8.77
C LEU A 100 -0.43 1.19 -10.01
N ASP A 101 -0.70 -0.11 -9.95
CA ASP A 101 -0.56 -1.03 -11.09
C ASP A 101 -1.52 -0.69 -12.25
N GLU A 102 -2.72 -0.19 -11.90
CA GLU A 102 -3.72 0.26 -12.88
C GLU A 102 -3.46 1.67 -13.42
N MET A 103 -2.52 2.42 -12.84
CA MET A 103 -2.24 3.79 -13.22
C MET A 103 -1.39 3.86 -14.49
N ALA A 104 -1.88 4.61 -15.50
CA ALA A 104 -1.06 4.91 -16.67
C ALA A 104 0.16 5.74 -16.26
N THR A 105 1.35 5.27 -16.62
CA THR A 105 2.63 5.85 -16.21
C THR A 105 3.36 6.43 -17.42
N PRO A 106 3.90 7.69 -17.33
CA PRO A 106 4.74 8.24 -18.39
C PRO A 106 6.01 7.42 -18.57
N ALA A 107 6.43 7.19 -19.82
CA ALA A 107 7.67 6.46 -20.12
C ALA A 107 8.92 7.08 -19.47
N SER A 108 8.88 8.37 -19.15
CA SER A 108 9.99 9.09 -18.50
C SER A 108 10.25 8.70 -17.03
N VAL A 109 9.32 8.01 -16.37
CA VAL A 109 9.41 7.56 -14.95
C VAL A 109 8.93 6.11 -14.77
N GLU A 110 8.80 5.37 -15.86
CA GLU A 110 8.26 3.99 -15.84
C GLU A 110 9.12 3.05 -15.01
N ASP A 111 10.44 3.11 -15.15
CA ASP A 111 11.38 2.25 -14.43
C ASP A 111 11.34 2.51 -12.91
N GLU A 112 11.27 3.77 -12.49
CA GLU A 112 11.16 4.18 -11.09
C GLU A 112 9.81 3.78 -10.49
N HIS A 113 8.71 3.95 -11.27
CA HIS A 113 7.38 3.51 -10.87
C HIS A 113 7.33 2.00 -10.64
N LEU A 114 7.84 1.21 -11.58
CA LEU A 114 7.90 -0.26 -11.47
C LEU A 114 8.80 -0.70 -10.31
N SER A 115 9.90 0.01 -10.06
CA SER A 115 10.78 -0.26 -8.91
C SER A 115 10.04 -0.02 -7.59
N TYR A 116 9.28 1.07 -7.49
CA TYR A 116 8.48 1.38 -6.31
C TYR A 116 7.35 0.34 -6.10
N LEU A 117 6.62 0.01 -7.15
CA LEU A 117 5.57 -1.02 -7.12
C LEU A 117 6.15 -2.37 -6.64
N THR A 118 7.29 -2.80 -7.17
CA THR A 118 7.98 -4.04 -6.76
C THR A 118 8.35 -4.03 -5.27
N ALA A 119 8.81 -2.90 -4.75
CA ALA A 119 9.14 -2.75 -3.33
C ALA A 119 7.90 -2.86 -2.43
N LEU A 120 6.78 -2.24 -2.84
CA LEU A 120 5.49 -2.34 -2.15
C LEU A 120 4.95 -3.77 -2.14
N GLU A 121 5.04 -4.50 -3.27
CA GLU A 121 4.65 -5.91 -3.35
C GLU A 121 5.49 -6.80 -2.43
N ALA A 122 6.79 -6.52 -2.29
CA ALA A 122 7.64 -7.22 -1.33
C ALA A 122 7.19 -6.97 0.11
N SER A 123 6.81 -5.73 0.45
CA SER A 123 6.24 -5.38 1.75
C SER A 123 4.92 -6.12 2.00
N ARG A 124 4.00 -6.09 1.02
CA ARG A 124 2.73 -6.80 1.05
C ARG A 124 2.89 -8.30 1.34
N SER A 125 3.83 -8.94 0.65
CA SER A 125 4.10 -10.38 0.81
C SER A 125 4.57 -10.75 2.22
N GLY A 126 5.10 -9.81 2.99
CA GLY A 126 5.54 -9.99 4.37
C GLY A 126 4.40 -9.99 5.41
N ILE A 127 3.20 -9.51 5.06
CA ILE A 127 2.09 -9.37 6.00
C ILE A 127 1.54 -10.72 6.47
N ALA A 128 1.24 -11.65 5.58
CA ALA A 128 0.64 -12.92 5.97
C ALA A 128 1.53 -13.77 6.92
N PRO A 129 2.86 -13.91 6.69
CA PRO A 129 3.76 -14.54 7.66
C PRO A 129 3.83 -13.79 9.00
N LEU A 130 3.80 -12.45 8.99
CA LEU A 130 3.75 -11.64 10.22
C LEU A 130 2.51 -11.95 11.04
N LEU A 131 1.33 -11.96 10.43
CA LEU A 131 0.06 -12.27 11.11
C LEU A 131 0.08 -13.68 11.72
N ALA A 132 0.64 -14.67 11.02
CA ALA A 132 0.79 -16.03 11.55
C ALA A 132 1.73 -16.07 12.77
N SER A 133 2.81 -15.29 12.77
CA SER A 133 3.74 -15.19 13.89
C SER A 133 3.12 -14.50 15.09
N LEU A 134 2.39 -13.40 14.88
CA LEU A 134 1.66 -12.69 15.94
C LEU A 134 0.59 -13.57 16.58
N GLY A 135 -0.17 -14.33 15.77
CA GLY A 135 -1.21 -15.23 16.24
C GLY A 135 -0.69 -16.39 17.11
N SER A 136 0.61 -16.68 17.10
CA SER A 136 1.24 -17.73 17.91
C SER A 136 2.14 -17.18 19.04
N ALA A 137 2.24 -15.84 19.20
CA ALA A 137 3.08 -15.22 20.19
C ALA A 137 2.54 -15.43 21.61
N MET A 138 3.41 -15.85 22.54
CA MET A 138 3.10 -16.14 23.95
C MET A 138 3.84 -15.20 24.91
N SER A 139 4.55 -14.20 24.40
CA SER A 139 5.26 -13.19 25.19
C SER A 139 5.42 -11.90 24.36
N PHE A 140 5.64 -10.77 25.06
CA PHE A 140 5.95 -9.49 24.40
C PHE A 140 7.20 -9.59 23.52
N ASP A 141 8.26 -10.27 24.00
CA ASP A 141 9.48 -10.47 23.20
C ASP A 141 9.20 -11.19 21.88
N GLN A 142 8.26 -12.15 21.87
CA GLN A 142 7.87 -12.84 20.64
C GLN A 142 7.06 -11.93 19.70
N ILE A 143 6.22 -11.06 20.24
CA ILE A 143 5.50 -10.05 19.45
C ILE A 143 6.50 -9.09 18.81
N ASP A 144 7.42 -8.52 19.58
CA ASP A 144 8.46 -7.62 19.10
C ASP A 144 9.35 -8.29 18.05
N GLN A 145 9.75 -9.55 18.29
CA GLN A 145 10.53 -10.32 17.34
C GLN A 145 9.76 -10.60 16.05
N ALA A 146 8.48 -10.95 16.15
CA ALA A 146 7.64 -11.20 14.98
C ALA A 146 7.56 -9.97 14.08
N ILE A 147 7.39 -8.78 14.67
CA ILE A 147 7.35 -7.51 13.94
C ILE A 147 8.73 -7.20 13.34
N ALA A 148 9.79 -7.20 14.18
CA ALA A 148 11.12 -6.77 13.78
C ALA A 148 11.77 -7.67 12.72
N SER A 149 11.47 -8.99 12.74
CA SER A 149 12.02 -9.96 11.77
C SER A 149 11.05 -10.32 10.63
N SER A 150 9.98 -9.54 10.45
CA SER A 150 9.01 -9.78 9.38
C SER A 150 9.54 -9.35 8.02
N GLY A 151 9.11 -10.04 6.95
CA GLY A 151 9.37 -9.59 5.60
C GLY A 151 8.75 -8.21 5.30
N PHE A 152 7.70 -7.82 6.03
CA PHE A 152 7.15 -6.48 5.99
C PHE A 152 8.18 -5.45 6.47
N SER A 153 8.75 -5.60 7.67
CA SER A 153 9.77 -4.70 8.22
C SER A 153 11.06 -4.68 7.38
N ASP A 154 11.48 -5.85 6.88
CA ASP A 154 12.66 -5.97 6.01
C ASP A 154 12.50 -5.26 4.66
N ALA A 155 11.27 -5.09 4.20
CA ALA A 155 10.98 -4.39 2.95
C ALA A 155 10.97 -2.86 3.10
N GLN A 156 10.71 -2.31 4.29
CA GLN A 156 10.54 -0.86 4.49
C GLN A 156 11.69 0.01 3.96
N PRO A 157 12.99 -0.31 4.20
CA PRO A 157 14.07 0.51 3.66
C PRO A 157 14.09 0.53 2.11
N ARG A 158 13.65 -0.55 1.46
CA ARG A 158 13.55 -0.62 0.00
C ARG A 158 12.37 0.18 -0.52
N VAL A 159 11.25 0.15 0.18
CA VAL A 159 10.06 0.97 -0.13
C VAL A 159 10.42 2.45 -0.04
N GLU A 160 11.06 2.88 1.07
CA GLU A 160 11.51 4.27 1.27
C GLU A 160 12.49 4.71 0.17
N ALA A 161 13.48 3.88 -0.16
CA ALA A 161 14.46 4.19 -1.19
C ALA A 161 13.83 4.30 -2.59
N ALA A 162 12.96 3.36 -2.96
CA ALA A 162 12.29 3.38 -4.26
C ALA A 162 11.30 4.55 -4.39
N CYS A 163 10.54 4.84 -3.33
CA CYS A 163 9.67 5.99 -3.23
C CYS A 163 10.43 7.31 -3.44
N THR A 164 11.52 7.53 -2.68
CA THR A 164 12.36 8.72 -2.80
C THR A 164 12.99 8.85 -4.18
N THR A 165 13.35 7.73 -4.82
CA THR A 165 13.88 7.72 -6.18
C THR A 165 12.83 8.18 -7.18
N LEU A 166 11.60 7.70 -7.04
CA LEU A 166 10.47 8.11 -7.89
C LEU A 166 10.13 9.58 -7.70
N GLU A 167 10.06 10.09 -6.45
CA GLU A 167 9.90 11.53 -6.17
C GLU A 167 10.96 12.37 -6.90
N GLY A 168 12.23 12.00 -6.73
CA GLY A 168 13.35 12.72 -7.37
C GLY A 168 13.30 12.68 -8.90
N ALA A 169 12.87 11.58 -9.50
CA ALA A 169 12.68 11.46 -10.94
C ALA A 169 11.58 12.41 -11.44
N ILE A 170 10.42 12.44 -10.76
CA ILE A 170 9.31 13.33 -11.08
C ILE A 170 9.75 14.81 -10.95
N GLU A 171 10.39 15.16 -9.83
CA GLU A 171 10.85 16.53 -9.57
C GLU A 171 11.88 17.01 -10.61
N SER A 172 12.73 16.12 -11.12
CA SER A 172 13.70 16.44 -12.17
C SER A 172 13.04 16.86 -13.49
N LEU A 173 11.76 16.47 -13.70
CA LEU A 173 10.95 16.78 -14.87
C LEU A 173 10.07 18.03 -14.70
N GLY A 174 10.02 18.61 -13.50
CA GLY A 174 9.39 19.90 -13.21
C GLY A 174 8.33 19.90 -12.09
N PRO A 175 7.36 18.97 -12.00
CA PRO A 175 6.40 18.96 -10.91
C PRO A 175 7.06 18.68 -9.56
N ARG A 176 6.57 19.33 -8.49
CA ARG A 176 6.86 18.90 -7.12
C ARG A 176 5.82 17.89 -6.70
N VAL A 177 6.25 16.85 -5.99
CA VAL A 177 5.40 15.79 -5.47
C VAL A 177 5.88 15.39 -4.07
N ASN A 178 4.95 15.02 -3.19
CA ASN A 178 5.26 14.48 -1.88
C ASN A 178 4.55 13.13 -1.72
N LEU A 179 5.26 12.05 -1.90
CA LEU A 179 4.73 10.69 -1.80
C LEU A 179 4.70 10.15 -0.36
N ARG A 180 5.04 10.99 0.63
CA ARG A 180 5.05 10.60 2.05
C ARG A 180 5.85 9.31 2.28
N CYS A 181 7.04 9.21 1.68
CA CYS A 181 7.87 8.02 1.63
C CYS A 181 8.25 7.41 3.01
N THR A 182 7.97 8.08 4.12
CA THR A 182 8.34 7.69 5.49
C THR A 182 7.15 7.39 6.41
N VAL A 183 5.97 7.08 5.86
CA VAL A 183 4.70 6.94 6.62
C VAL A 183 4.71 5.81 7.65
N VAL A 184 5.49 4.76 7.42
CA VAL A 184 5.50 3.60 8.33
C VAL A 184 6.83 3.55 9.07
N ARG A 185 6.93 4.25 10.22
CA ARG A 185 8.00 4.10 11.20
C ARG A 185 7.45 3.66 12.55
#